data_0a90926d6afb42500303ad106c250d12
#
_entry.id   0a90926d6afb42500303ad106c250d12
#
_cell.length_a   1.000
_cell.length_b   1.000
_cell.length_c   1.000
_cell.angle_alpha   90.00
_cell.angle_beta   90.00
_cell.angle_gamma   90.00
#
_symmetry.space_group_name_H-M   'P 1'
#
loop_
_entity.id
_entity.type
_entity.pdbx_description
1 polymer ?
#
loop_
_entity_poly.entity_id
_entity_poly.type
_entity_poly.pdbx_seq_one_letter_code
_entity_poly.pdbx_strand_id
1 'polypeptide(L)'
;LLTVFTGGYNVAATQRHNPVVGWALDTTMHNSVERRAGDIATPPEFTRAMIESGASEYKEYCAHCHGGVGKGRADWVAGMRPHPPALARTANQWSER
;
A
#
# COMPACT_ATOMS: atom_id res chain seq x y z
N LEU A 1 -5.49 23.01 15.17
CA LEU A 1 -5.71 24.19 14.30
C LEU A 1 -4.44 25.03 14.14
N LEU A 2 -3.75 25.37 15.23
CA LEU A 2 -2.51 26.16 15.14
C LEU A 2 -1.44 25.49 14.25
N THR A 3 -1.24 24.19 14.39
CA THR A 3 -0.30 23.40 13.59
C THR A 3 -0.62 23.42 12.07
N VAL A 4 -1.90 23.46 11.73
CA VAL A 4 -2.36 23.53 10.33
C VAL A 4 -1.98 24.89 9.69
N PHE A 5 -2.21 25.97 10.42
CA PHE A 5 -1.96 27.31 9.87
C PHE A 5 -0.49 27.74 9.94
N THR A 6 0.26 27.22 10.89
CA THR A 6 1.68 27.58 11.07
C THR A 6 2.64 26.65 10.34
N GLY A 7 2.16 25.51 9.82
CA GLY A 7 3.03 24.48 9.24
C GLY A 7 3.98 23.85 10.25
N GLY A 8 3.64 23.89 11.53
CA GLY A 8 4.52 23.41 12.60
C GLY A 8 4.77 21.89 12.62
N TYR A 9 4.07 21.14 11.78
CA TYR A 9 4.30 19.70 11.62
C TYR A 9 4.86 19.39 10.22
N ASN A 10 5.98 18.66 10.18
CA ASN A 10 6.59 18.27 8.92
C ASN A 10 5.80 17.10 8.27
N VAL A 11 5.17 17.38 7.14
CA VAL A 11 4.38 16.42 6.34
C VAL A 11 5.17 15.78 5.19
N ALA A 12 6.48 16.02 5.09
CA ALA A 12 7.31 15.48 4.01
C ALA A 12 7.31 13.95 4.01
N ALA A 13 7.04 13.35 2.86
CA ALA A 13 7.01 11.89 2.69
C ALA A 13 8.37 11.20 2.94
N THR A 14 9.45 11.95 2.98
CA THR A 14 10.80 11.45 3.27
C THR A 14 11.10 11.33 4.77
N GLN A 15 10.25 11.89 5.63
CA GLN A 15 10.44 11.89 7.07
C GLN A 15 9.44 10.96 7.76
N ARG A 16 9.91 10.27 8.80
CA ARG A 16 9.00 9.46 9.63
C ARG A 16 8.13 10.38 10.47
N HIS A 17 6.85 10.09 10.52
CA HIS A 17 5.97 10.70 11.47
C HIS A 17 6.36 10.35 12.91
N ASN A 18 5.98 11.22 13.84
CA ASN A 18 5.95 10.87 15.25
C ASN A 18 5.19 9.54 15.44
N PRO A 19 5.61 8.64 16.36
CA PRO A 19 5.00 7.32 16.52
C PRO A 19 3.48 7.35 16.73
N VAL A 20 2.96 8.33 17.46
CA VAL A 20 1.51 8.47 17.70
C VAL A 20 0.78 8.87 16.42
N VAL A 21 1.31 9.86 15.71
CA VAL A 21 0.75 10.30 14.42
C VAL A 21 0.85 9.18 13.38
N GLY A 22 1.97 8.50 13.32
CA GLY A 22 2.17 7.34 12.43
C GLY A 22 1.14 6.24 12.69
N TRP A 23 0.98 5.85 13.95
CA TRP A 23 -0.03 4.87 14.36
C TRP A 23 -1.46 5.32 14.00
N ALA A 24 -1.82 6.56 14.27
CA ALA A 24 -3.16 7.06 13.97
C ALA A 24 -3.46 7.07 12.47
N LEU A 25 -2.50 7.51 11.65
CA LEU A 25 -2.64 7.52 10.19
C LEU A 25 -2.74 6.11 9.63
N ASP A 26 -1.88 5.20 10.07
CA ASP A 26 -1.84 3.81 9.63
C ASP A 26 -3.14 3.07 9.99
N THR A 27 -3.58 3.18 11.25
CA THR A 27 -4.85 2.59 11.71
C THR A 27 -6.04 3.15 10.94
N THR A 28 -6.07 4.46 10.71
CA THR A 28 -7.15 5.11 9.94
C THR A 28 -7.16 4.63 8.51
N MET A 29 -6.00 4.47 7.88
CA MET A 29 -5.87 3.98 6.52
C MET A 29 -6.39 2.54 6.43
N HIS A 30 -5.94 1.63 7.30
CA HIS A 30 -6.40 0.24 7.32
C HIS A 30 -7.93 0.14 7.47
N ASN A 31 -8.49 0.78 8.49
CA ASN A 31 -9.94 0.77 8.73
C ASN A 31 -10.73 1.38 7.55
N SER A 32 -10.17 2.41 6.92
CA SER A 32 -10.80 3.04 5.77
C SER A 32 -10.83 2.13 4.54
N VAL A 33 -9.74 1.40 4.30
CA VAL A 33 -9.63 0.43 3.20
C VAL A 33 -10.59 -0.75 3.45
N GLU A 34 -10.53 -1.37 4.63
CA GLU A 34 -11.38 -2.52 4.97
C GLU A 34 -12.88 -2.20 4.85
N ARG A 35 -13.29 -1.02 5.35
CA ARG A 35 -14.69 -0.59 5.26
C ARG A 35 -15.17 -0.50 3.80
N ARG A 36 -14.33 0.04 2.91
CA ARG A 36 -14.69 0.21 1.50
C ARG A 36 -14.53 -1.08 0.69
N ALA A 37 -13.54 -1.88 1.01
CA ALA A 37 -13.33 -3.17 0.37
C ALA A 37 -14.48 -4.15 0.66
N GLY A 38 -15.11 -4.05 1.84
CA GLY A 38 -16.27 -4.88 2.21
C GLY A 38 -17.47 -4.76 1.26
N ASP A 39 -17.61 -3.63 0.58
CA ASP A 39 -18.69 -3.38 -0.39
C ASP A 39 -18.35 -3.86 -1.80
N ILE A 40 -17.13 -4.32 -2.05
CA ILE A 40 -16.67 -4.79 -3.36
C ILE A 40 -16.93 -6.30 -3.46
N ALA A 41 -17.75 -6.68 -4.46
CA ALA A 41 -17.96 -8.09 -4.75
C ALA A 41 -16.69 -8.70 -5.38
N THR A 42 -16.21 -9.78 -4.78
CA THR A 42 -15.14 -10.59 -5.38
C THR A 42 -15.72 -11.58 -6.39
N PRO A 43 -15.03 -11.87 -7.51
CA PRO A 43 -15.45 -12.93 -8.41
C PRO A 43 -15.47 -14.28 -7.66
N PRO A 44 -16.44 -15.15 -7.95
CA PRO A 44 -16.52 -16.46 -7.32
C PRO A 44 -15.31 -17.35 -7.65
N GLU A 45 -14.72 -17.15 -8.82
CA GLU A 45 -13.50 -17.82 -9.28
C GLU A 45 -12.63 -16.86 -10.09
N PHE A 46 -11.32 -16.97 -9.89
CA PHE A 46 -10.35 -16.27 -10.74
C PHE A 46 -9.98 -17.15 -11.93
N THR A 47 -10.40 -16.73 -13.12
CA THR A 47 -10.02 -17.43 -14.36
C THR A 47 -8.54 -17.24 -14.67
N ARG A 48 -7.96 -18.17 -15.42
CA ARG A 48 -6.57 -18.06 -15.88
C ARG A 48 -6.31 -16.75 -16.65
N ALA A 49 -7.25 -16.34 -17.49
CA ALA A 49 -7.16 -15.09 -18.24
C ALA A 49 -7.12 -13.86 -17.33
N MET A 50 -7.92 -13.84 -16.26
CA MET A 50 -7.89 -12.76 -15.26
C MET A 50 -6.55 -12.71 -14.54
N ILE A 51 -6.01 -13.85 -14.17
CA ILE A 51 -4.70 -13.95 -13.50
C ILE A 51 -3.58 -13.47 -14.42
N GLU A 52 -3.57 -13.88 -15.68
CA GLU A 52 -2.56 -13.46 -16.66
C GLU A 52 -2.64 -11.95 -16.95
N SER A 53 -3.83 -11.39 -17.09
CA SER A 53 -4.04 -9.94 -17.26
C SER A 53 -3.57 -9.17 -16.02
N GLY A 54 -4.01 -9.58 -14.84
CA GLY A 54 -3.61 -8.93 -13.59
C GLY A 54 -2.10 -9.03 -13.32
N ALA A 55 -1.47 -10.14 -13.67
CA ALA A 55 -0.02 -10.30 -13.56
C ALA A 55 0.74 -9.35 -14.49
N SER A 56 0.22 -9.13 -15.71
CA SER A 56 0.81 -8.17 -16.65
C SER A 56 0.72 -6.74 -16.12
N GLU A 57 -0.45 -6.33 -15.65
CA GLU A 57 -0.67 -5.00 -15.08
C GLU A 57 0.15 -4.79 -13.80
N TYR A 58 0.21 -5.80 -12.92
CA TYR A 58 1.04 -5.74 -11.72
C TYR A 58 2.51 -5.52 -12.07
N LYS A 59 3.02 -6.24 -13.05
CA LYS A 59 4.41 -6.12 -13.50
C LYS A 59 4.73 -4.74 -14.03
N GLU A 60 3.79 -4.13 -14.73
CA GLU A 60 3.97 -2.82 -15.37
C GLU A 60 3.83 -1.66 -14.37
N TYR A 61 2.81 -1.71 -13.49
CA TYR A 61 2.45 -0.56 -12.67
C TYR A 61 2.80 -0.69 -11.19
N CYS A 62 2.86 -1.90 -10.64
CA CYS A 62 2.97 -2.11 -9.20
C CYS A 62 4.33 -2.65 -8.75
N ALA A 63 4.96 -3.48 -9.58
CA ALA A 63 6.18 -4.20 -9.19
C ALA A 63 7.38 -3.30 -8.88
N HIS A 64 7.44 -2.09 -9.41
CA HIS A 64 8.49 -1.13 -9.12
C HIS A 64 8.54 -0.79 -7.62
N CYS A 65 7.38 -0.57 -7.02
CA CYS A 65 7.26 -0.22 -5.61
C CYS A 65 7.16 -1.45 -4.69
N HIS A 66 6.45 -2.47 -5.14
CA HIS A 66 6.11 -3.62 -4.29
C HIS A 66 6.98 -4.86 -4.49
N GLY A 67 7.81 -4.87 -5.54
CA GLY A 67 8.61 -6.03 -5.90
C GLY A 67 7.78 -7.17 -6.49
N GLY A 68 8.38 -8.31 -6.69
CA GLY A 68 7.73 -9.53 -7.20
C GLY A 68 8.49 -10.77 -6.79
N VAL A 69 8.01 -11.92 -7.22
CA VAL A 69 8.70 -13.19 -7.00
C VAL A 69 10.03 -13.17 -7.77
N GLY A 70 11.13 -13.32 -7.05
CA GLY A 70 12.49 -13.28 -7.62
C GLY A 70 12.96 -11.89 -8.08
N LYS A 71 12.16 -10.84 -7.88
CA LYS A 71 12.51 -9.47 -8.26
C LYS A 71 12.36 -8.52 -7.08
N GLY A 72 13.43 -7.82 -6.72
CA GLY A 72 13.42 -6.78 -5.69
C GLY A 72 12.63 -5.53 -6.12
N ARG A 73 12.40 -4.67 -5.15
CA ARG A 73 11.85 -3.32 -5.36
C ARG A 73 12.94 -2.40 -5.94
N ALA A 74 12.54 -1.33 -6.61
CA ALA A 74 13.47 -0.32 -7.08
C ALA A 74 14.18 0.37 -5.89
N ASP A 75 15.44 0.76 -6.06
CA ASP A 75 16.27 1.33 -4.97
C ASP A 75 15.67 2.62 -4.38
N TRP A 76 15.06 3.46 -5.21
CA TRP A 76 14.44 4.70 -4.78
C TRP A 76 13.23 4.51 -3.83
N VAL A 77 12.64 3.33 -3.79
CA VAL A 77 11.53 2.98 -2.88
C VAL A 77 11.93 3.06 -1.41
N ALA A 78 13.22 2.88 -1.11
CA ALA A 78 13.73 3.00 0.25
C ALA A 78 13.46 4.39 0.88
N GLY A 79 13.39 5.44 0.05
CA GLY A 79 13.10 6.81 0.47
C GLY A 79 11.62 7.15 0.63
N MET A 80 10.72 6.29 0.19
CA MET A 80 9.26 6.56 0.25
C MET A 80 8.69 6.42 1.66
N ARG A 81 7.75 7.29 1.98
CA ARG A 81 6.93 7.20 3.21
C ARG A 81 5.46 7.50 2.87
N PRO A 82 4.51 6.65 3.22
CA PRO A 82 4.71 5.32 3.83
C PRO A 82 5.54 4.40 2.95
N HIS A 83 6.29 3.47 3.57
CA HIS A 83 7.13 2.55 2.85
C HIS A 83 6.29 1.44 2.20
N PRO A 84 6.31 1.28 0.87
CA PRO A 84 5.54 0.24 0.21
C PRO A 84 5.90 -1.16 0.73
N PRO A 85 4.93 -1.98 1.15
CA PRO A 85 5.21 -3.34 1.59
C PRO A 85 5.66 -4.23 0.42
N ALA A 86 6.51 -5.20 0.70
CA ALA A 86 6.86 -6.24 -0.28
C ALA A 86 5.71 -7.25 -0.38
N LEU A 87 4.85 -7.11 -1.38
CA LEU A 87 3.60 -7.88 -1.48
C LEU A 87 3.83 -9.40 -1.54
N ALA A 88 4.92 -9.86 -2.10
CA ALA A 88 5.27 -11.29 -2.08
C ALA A 88 5.35 -11.88 -0.65
N ARG A 89 5.55 -11.04 0.37
CA ARG A 89 5.60 -11.46 1.78
C ARG A 89 4.33 -11.16 2.56
N THR A 90 3.56 -10.18 2.13
CA THR A 90 2.41 -9.67 2.90
C THR A 90 1.07 -9.99 2.26
N ALA A 91 1.02 -10.38 0.99
CA ALA A 91 -0.23 -10.64 0.28
C ALA A 91 -1.11 -11.71 0.95
N ASN A 92 -0.51 -12.72 1.54
CA ASN A 92 -1.22 -13.79 2.25
C ASN A 92 -1.84 -13.37 3.60
N GLN A 93 -1.55 -12.15 4.06
CA GLN A 93 -2.14 -11.57 5.28
C GLN A 93 -3.46 -10.84 4.99
N TRP A 94 -3.79 -10.67 3.74
CA TRP A 94 -4.98 -9.97 3.28
C TRP A 94 -5.98 -10.96 2.66
N SER A 95 -7.26 -10.66 2.78
CA SER A 95 -8.31 -11.38 2.05
C SER A 95 -8.30 -10.98 0.57
N GLU A 96 -9.02 -11.72 -0.25
CA GLU A 96 -9.19 -11.43 -1.69
C GLU A 96 -10.09 -10.19 -1.98
N ARG A 97 -10.54 -9.52 -0.94
CA ARG A 97 -11.34 -8.28 -0.99
C ARG A 97 -10.46 -7.09 -0.74
#